data_86aea707284d37dab8cb4262d71a8fa2
#
_entry.id   86aea707284d37dab8cb4262d71a8fa2
#
_cell.length_a   1.000
_cell.length_b   1.000
_cell.length_c   1.000
_cell.angle_alpha   90.00
_cell.angle_beta   90.00
_cell.angle_gamma   90.00
#
_symmetry.space_group_name_H-M   'P 1'
#
loop_
_entity.id
_entity.type
_entity.pdbx_description
1 polymer ?
#
loop_
_entity_poly.entity_id
_entity_poly.type
_entity_poly.pdbx_seq_one_letter_code
_entity_poly.pdbx_strand_id
1 'polypeptide(L)'
;MTAQNKAPEPQGDDWKTWARRLMLFLGQTRSPLVQQTGGESAAEDGVLMWDRENKYPVVSKNGAWVQVVLEDGRYLGAVTTDQTAAATNTAYVLTYTSSISNGISNGTPASRIVFDEAGEYIISFSAQISAGSSSSVDFYFWPRVNGVDVGGSTMVNTLKNNGSRLVVSRSSIFQVSAGDYLEAYWAVSDTNGFLDATSATAFCPAAPASTISITRLHG
;
A
#
# COMPACT_ATOMS: atom_id res chain seq x y z
N MET A 1 50.85 -7.55 0.25
CA MET A 1 49.57 -8.23 -0.03
C MET A 1 48.43 -7.26 0.31
N THR A 2 47.91 -6.60 -0.69
CA THR A 2 46.77 -5.68 -0.54
C THR A 2 45.53 -6.54 -0.32
N ALA A 3 44.86 -6.34 0.82
CA ALA A 3 43.56 -6.94 1.07
C ALA A 3 42.63 -6.57 -0.08
N GLN A 4 42.21 -7.54 -0.88
CA GLN A 4 41.14 -7.34 -1.84
C GLN A 4 39.92 -6.90 -1.05
N ASN A 5 39.42 -5.68 -1.31
CA ASN A 5 38.13 -5.22 -0.82
C ASN A 5 37.06 -6.09 -1.45
N LYS A 6 36.78 -7.22 -0.83
CA LYS A 6 35.71 -8.12 -1.27
C LYS A 6 34.36 -7.47 -0.94
N ALA A 7 33.47 -7.42 -1.91
CA ALA A 7 32.11 -6.95 -1.66
C ALA A 7 31.44 -7.82 -0.58
N PRO A 8 30.56 -7.26 0.25
CA PRO A 8 29.88 -8.05 1.26
C PRO A 8 29.07 -9.17 0.61
N GLU A 9 29.18 -10.38 1.15
CA GLU A 9 28.40 -11.52 0.67
C GLU A 9 26.97 -11.47 1.23
N PRO A 10 25.95 -11.87 0.46
CA PRO A 10 24.59 -11.95 0.97
C PRO A 10 24.50 -13.01 2.06
N GLN A 11 23.90 -12.67 3.19
CA GLN A 11 23.61 -13.59 4.28
C GLN A 11 22.12 -13.89 4.31
N GLY A 12 21.74 -15.10 3.97
CA GLY A 12 20.34 -15.55 3.96
C GLY A 12 19.50 -14.91 2.85
N ASP A 13 18.18 -14.90 3.05
CA ASP A 13 17.20 -14.40 2.07
C ASP A 13 17.06 -12.87 2.05
N ASP A 14 17.81 -12.12 2.88
CA ASP A 14 17.74 -10.65 2.95
C ASP A 14 18.66 -9.97 1.92
N TRP A 15 18.48 -10.35 0.65
CA TRP A 15 19.24 -9.78 -0.47
C TRP A 15 18.97 -8.27 -0.67
N LYS A 16 17.78 -7.73 -0.27
CA LYS A 16 17.46 -6.31 -0.39
C LYS A 16 18.32 -5.45 0.52
N THR A 17 18.48 -5.86 1.78
CA THR A 17 19.39 -5.18 2.72
C THR A 17 20.84 -5.30 2.27
N TRP A 18 21.24 -6.45 1.76
CA TRP A 18 22.55 -6.64 1.16
C TRP A 18 22.75 -5.71 -0.05
N ALA A 19 21.81 -5.65 -0.98
CA ALA A 19 21.87 -4.77 -2.14
C ALA A 19 21.99 -3.29 -1.76
N ARG A 20 21.25 -2.82 -0.74
CA ARG A 20 21.40 -1.46 -0.20
C ARG A 20 22.81 -1.20 0.34
N ARG A 21 23.37 -2.13 1.12
CA ARG A 21 24.73 -2.04 1.65
C ARG A 21 25.78 -2.05 0.53
N LEU A 22 25.57 -2.88 -0.47
CA LEU A 22 26.45 -2.93 -1.63
C LEU A 22 26.40 -1.65 -2.46
N MET A 23 25.23 -1.05 -2.66
CA MET A 23 25.08 0.26 -3.35
C MET A 23 25.81 1.37 -2.58
N LEU A 24 25.76 1.37 -1.25
CA LEU A 24 26.52 2.29 -0.41
C LEU A 24 28.02 2.03 -0.54
N PHE A 25 28.46 0.79 -0.54
CA PHE A 25 29.85 0.40 -0.71
C PHE A 25 30.41 0.80 -2.08
N LEU A 26 29.69 0.55 -3.17
CA LEU A 26 30.07 0.93 -4.52
C LEU A 26 30.12 2.46 -4.71
N GLY A 27 29.21 3.20 -4.07
CA GLY A 27 29.26 4.66 -4.05
C GLY A 27 30.48 5.21 -3.33
N GLN A 28 31.01 4.50 -2.33
CA GLN A 28 32.21 4.88 -1.58
C GLN A 28 33.52 4.49 -2.27
N THR A 29 33.54 3.36 -3.00
CA THR A 29 34.78 2.80 -3.59
C THR A 29 35.09 3.32 -4.99
N ARG A 30 34.20 4.11 -5.61
CA ARG A 30 34.30 4.56 -7.01
C ARG A 30 34.58 3.42 -8.01
N SER A 31 34.28 2.18 -7.65
CA SER A 31 34.40 1.05 -8.57
C SER A 31 33.40 1.20 -9.71
N PRO A 32 33.80 1.13 -10.98
CA PRO A 32 32.86 1.10 -12.07
C PRO A 32 32.00 -0.17 -11.92
N LEU A 33 30.69 -0.01 -11.88
CA LEU A 33 29.76 -1.13 -12.04
C LEU A 33 30.11 -1.82 -13.37
N VAL A 34 30.29 -3.14 -13.35
CA VAL A 34 30.47 -3.90 -14.57
C VAL A 34 29.24 -3.67 -15.43
N GLN A 35 29.46 -3.27 -16.67
CA GLN A 35 28.39 -2.86 -17.57
C GLN A 35 28.03 -4.04 -18.45
N GLN A 36 26.77 -4.47 -18.40
CA GLN A 36 26.25 -5.50 -19.29
C GLN A 36 25.92 -4.91 -20.65
N THR A 37 26.32 -5.60 -21.72
CA THR A 37 26.03 -5.22 -23.11
C THR A 37 24.87 -6.01 -23.74
N GLY A 38 24.10 -6.76 -22.92
CA GLY A 38 22.96 -7.57 -23.35
C GLY A 38 23.31 -9.02 -23.63
N GLY A 39 22.49 -9.95 -23.11
CA GLY A 39 22.57 -11.38 -23.41
C GLY A 39 23.60 -12.19 -22.63
N GLU A 40 24.35 -11.61 -21.71
CA GLU A 40 25.27 -12.36 -20.85
C GLU A 40 24.50 -13.14 -19.79
N SER A 41 24.83 -14.43 -19.64
CA SER A 41 24.23 -15.25 -18.58
C SER A 41 24.83 -14.89 -17.23
N ALA A 42 24.03 -14.92 -16.17
CA ALA A 42 24.51 -14.76 -14.81
C ALA A 42 25.31 -16.02 -14.40
N ALA A 43 26.63 -15.89 -14.25
CA ALA A 43 27.50 -17.03 -13.95
C ALA A 43 27.53 -17.39 -12.45
N GLU A 44 27.41 -16.40 -11.57
CA GLU A 44 27.45 -16.55 -10.11
C GLU A 44 26.37 -15.67 -9.46
N ASP A 45 25.81 -16.12 -8.35
CA ASP A 45 24.84 -15.35 -7.59
C ASP A 45 25.50 -14.15 -6.87
N GLY A 46 24.77 -13.06 -6.77
CA GLY A 46 25.19 -11.87 -6.05
C GLY A 46 26.06 -10.88 -6.84
N VAL A 47 26.28 -11.10 -8.14
CA VAL A 47 26.97 -10.13 -9.00
C VAL A 47 26.04 -8.97 -9.30
N LEU A 48 26.45 -7.74 -8.98
CA LEU A 48 25.71 -6.52 -9.30
C LEU A 48 26.21 -5.94 -10.62
N MET A 49 25.29 -5.65 -11.54
CA MET A 49 25.58 -5.04 -12.83
C MET A 49 24.61 -3.91 -13.14
N TRP A 50 25.01 -3.02 -14.07
CA TRP A 50 24.11 -2.03 -14.64
C TRP A 50 23.58 -2.50 -15.99
N ASP A 51 22.26 -2.69 -16.08
CA ASP A 51 21.59 -2.96 -17.35
C ASP A 51 21.51 -1.66 -18.17
N ARG A 52 22.27 -1.58 -19.26
CA ARG A 52 22.34 -0.39 -20.11
C ARG A 52 21.12 -0.19 -20.98
N GLU A 53 20.48 -1.27 -21.37
CA GLU A 53 19.30 -1.23 -22.23
C GLU A 53 18.10 -0.69 -21.45
N ASN A 54 17.88 -1.24 -20.25
CA ASN A 54 16.75 -0.91 -19.41
C ASN A 54 17.05 0.18 -18.37
N LYS A 55 18.33 0.61 -18.23
CA LYS A 55 18.80 1.71 -17.37
C LYS A 55 18.52 1.53 -15.87
N TYR A 56 18.68 0.30 -15.37
CA TYR A 56 18.56 -0.01 -13.94
C TYR A 56 19.65 -1.00 -13.48
N PRO A 57 19.95 -1.06 -12.15
CA PRO A 57 20.85 -2.06 -11.63
C PRO A 57 20.16 -3.44 -11.60
N VAL A 58 20.92 -4.49 -11.92
CA VAL A 58 20.51 -5.88 -11.84
C VAL A 58 21.46 -6.67 -10.94
N VAL A 59 20.94 -7.71 -10.29
CA VAL A 59 21.73 -8.67 -9.51
C VAL A 59 21.51 -10.06 -10.07
N SER A 60 22.58 -10.85 -10.13
CA SER A 60 22.47 -12.26 -10.51
C SER A 60 21.89 -13.07 -9.34
N LYS A 61 20.85 -13.86 -9.64
CA LYS A 61 20.20 -14.77 -8.69
C LYS A 61 19.72 -16.02 -9.42
N ASN A 62 20.15 -17.20 -8.97
CA ASN A 62 19.77 -18.50 -9.55
C ASN A 62 20.01 -18.56 -11.07
N GLY A 63 21.15 -18.07 -11.56
CA GLY A 63 21.50 -18.08 -12.99
C GLY A 63 20.79 -17.04 -13.84
N ALA A 64 19.95 -16.18 -13.29
CA ALA A 64 19.23 -15.12 -14.00
C ALA A 64 19.62 -13.72 -13.48
N TRP A 65 19.52 -12.71 -14.35
CA TRP A 65 19.61 -11.32 -13.98
C TRP A 65 18.25 -10.82 -13.48
N VAL A 66 18.21 -10.40 -12.23
CA VAL A 66 17.00 -9.88 -11.58
C VAL A 66 17.19 -8.39 -11.35
N GLN A 67 16.23 -7.58 -11.74
CA GLN A 67 16.26 -6.14 -11.48
C GLN A 67 16.36 -5.88 -9.98
N VAL A 68 17.27 -5.00 -9.58
CA VAL A 68 17.30 -4.46 -8.21
C VAL A 68 16.22 -3.40 -8.12
N VAL A 69 15.02 -3.83 -7.83
CA VAL A 69 13.90 -2.93 -7.64
C VAL A 69 13.86 -2.56 -6.16
N LEU A 70 14.04 -1.29 -5.86
CA LEU A 70 13.73 -0.71 -4.55
C LEU A 70 12.24 -0.32 -4.52
N GLU A 71 11.38 -1.21 -5.03
CA GLU A 71 9.95 -0.98 -5.02
C GLU A 71 9.39 -1.32 -3.64
N ASP A 72 9.20 -0.29 -2.85
CA ASP A 72 8.33 -0.38 -1.69
C ASP A 72 6.90 -0.39 -2.22
N GLY A 73 6.16 -1.48 -2.04
CA GLY A 73 4.76 -1.57 -2.45
C GLY A 73 3.99 -0.36 -1.94
N ARG A 74 3.34 0.39 -2.84
CA ARG A 74 2.59 1.61 -2.52
C ARG A 74 1.24 1.63 -3.19
N TYR A 75 0.27 2.07 -2.45
CA TYR A 75 -1.08 2.29 -2.96
C TYR A 75 -1.68 3.53 -2.31
N LEU A 76 -2.32 4.37 -3.12
CA LEU A 76 -3.15 5.46 -2.67
C LEU A 76 -4.47 5.40 -3.45
N GLY A 77 -5.57 5.23 -2.73
CA GLY A 77 -6.91 5.18 -3.30
C GLY A 77 -7.87 6.17 -2.62
N ALA A 78 -8.85 6.62 -3.38
CA ALA A 78 -9.89 7.52 -2.90
C ALA A 78 -11.28 7.09 -3.38
N VAL A 79 -12.28 7.34 -2.54
CA VAL A 79 -13.72 7.31 -2.88
C VAL A 79 -14.17 8.77 -2.99
N THR A 80 -14.43 9.22 -4.20
CA THR A 80 -14.63 10.66 -4.51
C THR A 80 -16.10 11.10 -4.52
N THR A 81 -17.02 10.17 -4.24
CA THR A 81 -18.47 10.43 -4.19
C THR A 81 -19.03 10.05 -2.83
N ASP A 82 -20.13 10.66 -2.46
CA ASP A 82 -20.87 10.29 -1.26
C ASP A 82 -21.24 8.81 -1.27
N GLN A 83 -21.18 8.20 -0.07
CA GLN A 83 -21.60 6.83 0.14
C GLN A 83 -22.75 6.80 1.13
N THR A 84 -23.91 6.33 0.69
CA THR A 84 -25.12 6.21 1.51
C THR A 84 -25.41 4.74 1.81
N ALA A 85 -25.88 4.45 3.02
CA ALA A 85 -26.32 3.12 3.42
C ALA A 85 -27.81 2.95 3.09
N ALA A 86 -28.16 1.92 2.33
CA ALA A 86 -29.55 1.60 2.02
C ALA A 86 -30.30 0.97 3.21
N ALA A 87 -29.57 0.40 4.18
CA ALA A 87 -30.15 -0.22 5.38
C ALA A 87 -29.20 -0.05 6.58
N THR A 88 -29.77 -0.01 7.77
CA THR A 88 -29.04 0.03 9.04
C THR A 88 -28.33 -1.30 9.31
N ASN A 89 -27.22 -1.27 10.03
CA ASN A 89 -26.48 -2.44 10.49
C ASN A 89 -26.16 -3.44 9.37
N THR A 90 -25.96 -2.92 8.17
CA THR A 90 -25.64 -3.69 6.96
C THR A 90 -24.24 -3.30 6.49
N ALA A 91 -23.41 -4.30 6.18
CA ALA A 91 -22.05 -4.09 5.73
C ALA A 91 -22.02 -3.65 4.26
N TYR A 92 -21.36 -2.54 3.97
CA TYR A 92 -21.10 -2.00 2.64
C TYR A 92 -19.59 -1.96 2.41
N VAL A 93 -19.17 -2.35 1.20
CA VAL A 93 -17.76 -2.29 0.82
C VAL A 93 -17.45 -0.96 0.14
N LEU A 94 -16.27 -0.40 0.43
CA LEU A 94 -15.76 0.76 -0.27
C LEU A 94 -14.97 0.34 -1.51
N THR A 95 -15.21 1.03 -2.62
CA THR A 95 -14.46 0.83 -3.86
C THR A 95 -13.60 2.05 -4.13
N TYR A 96 -12.28 1.85 -4.07
CA TYR A 96 -11.30 2.91 -4.25
C TYR A 96 -10.85 3.01 -5.71
N THR A 97 -10.71 4.25 -6.20
CA THR A 97 -9.96 4.53 -7.42
C THR A 97 -8.53 4.86 -7.02
N SER A 98 -7.56 4.11 -7.53
CA SER A 98 -6.15 4.33 -7.21
C SER A 98 -5.56 5.48 -8.03
N SER A 99 -4.76 6.32 -7.37
CA SER A 99 -3.89 7.33 -7.98
C SER A 99 -2.41 6.93 -7.94
N ILE A 100 -2.05 6.04 -7.03
CA ILE A 100 -0.74 5.39 -6.94
C ILE A 100 -1.00 3.89 -6.80
N SER A 101 -0.34 3.08 -7.64
CA SER A 101 -0.47 1.63 -7.67
C SER A 101 0.87 1.06 -8.10
N ASN A 102 1.63 0.51 -7.16
CA ASN A 102 2.94 -0.10 -7.38
C ASN A 102 3.12 -1.27 -6.43
N GLY A 103 3.18 -2.52 -6.96
CA GLY A 103 3.21 -3.74 -6.16
C GLY A 103 1.93 -3.99 -5.33
N ILE A 104 0.91 -3.12 -5.49
CA ILE A 104 -0.41 -3.23 -4.90
C ILE A 104 -1.39 -2.63 -5.91
N SER A 105 -2.47 -3.33 -6.24
CA SER A 105 -3.39 -2.93 -7.30
C SER A 105 -4.86 -3.18 -6.96
N ASN A 106 -5.79 -2.57 -7.71
CA ASN A 106 -7.19 -2.95 -7.63
C ASN A 106 -7.41 -4.31 -8.31
N GLY A 107 -8.15 -5.19 -7.63
CA GLY A 107 -8.49 -6.53 -8.12
C GLY A 107 -9.85 -6.61 -8.82
N THR A 108 -10.38 -7.82 -8.86
CA THR A 108 -11.75 -8.10 -9.33
C THR A 108 -12.49 -8.88 -8.22
N PRO A 109 -13.60 -8.33 -7.68
CA PRO A 109 -14.19 -7.00 -7.96
C PRO A 109 -13.26 -5.85 -7.57
N ALA A 110 -13.55 -4.64 -8.07
CA ALA A 110 -12.73 -3.44 -7.89
C ALA A 110 -12.65 -2.94 -6.43
N SER A 111 -13.45 -3.49 -5.52
CA SER A 111 -13.35 -3.25 -4.07
C SER A 111 -12.10 -3.88 -3.44
N ARG A 112 -11.51 -4.88 -4.10
CA ARG A 112 -10.33 -5.58 -3.62
C ARG A 112 -9.07 -4.78 -3.91
N ILE A 113 -8.21 -4.67 -2.92
CA ILE A 113 -6.85 -4.14 -3.02
C ILE A 113 -5.93 -5.34 -2.85
N VAL A 114 -5.26 -5.76 -3.93
CA VAL A 114 -4.45 -6.97 -4.02
C VAL A 114 -2.99 -6.65 -3.78
N PHE A 115 -2.30 -7.47 -2.99
CA PHE A 115 -0.88 -7.36 -2.70
C PHE A 115 -0.09 -8.31 -3.60
N ASP A 116 0.81 -7.78 -4.41
CA ASP A 116 1.62 -8.59 -5.33
C ASP A 116 2.75 -9.35 -4.60
N GLU A 117 3.17 -8.84 -3.44
CA GLU A 117 4.25 -9.44 -2.65
C GLU A 117 3.85 -9.65 -1.18
N ALA A 118 4.39 -10.70 -0.56
CA ALA A 118 4.29 -10.92 0.87
C ALA A 118 5.08 -9.87 1.65
N GLY A 119 4.67 -9.58 2.89
CA GLY A 119 5.41 -8.66 3.77
C GLY A 119 4.53 -7.96 4.79
N GLU A 120 5.16 -7.06 5.53
CA GLU A 120 4.45 -6.17 6.45
C GLU A 120 4.10 -4.85 5.77
N TYR A 121 2.85 -4.44 5.92
CA TYR A 121 2.32 -3.23 5.32
C TYR A 121 1.66 -2.35 6.37
N ILE A 122 1.96 -1.05 6.36
CA ILE A 122 1.17 -0.06 7.07
C ILE A 122 0.00 0.35 6.19
N ILE A 123 -1.21 0.24 6.73
CA ILE A 123 -2.46 0.63 6.08
C ILE A 123 -3.06 1.77 6.88
N SER A 124 -3.19 2.93 6.25
CA SER A 124 -3.82 4.13 6.81
C SER A 124 -5.13 4.40 6.09
N PHE A 125 -6.20 4.39 6.85
CA PHE A 125 -7.56 4.63 6.39
C PHE A 125 -8.07 5.95 6.96
N SER A 126 -8.82 6.71 6.17
CA SER A 126 -9.64 7.81 6.66
C SER A 126 -10.97 7.90 5.93
N ALA A 127 -11.99 8.40 6.62
CA ALA A 127 -13.30 8.69 6.04
C ALA A 127 -13.86 9.98 6.62
N GLN A 128 -14.55 10.75 5.79
CA GLN A 128 -15.36 11.89 6.20
C GLN A 128 -16.77 11.36 6.46
N ILE A 129 -17.24 11.47 7.69
CA ILE A 129 -18.58 11.02 8.10
C ILE A 129 -19.48 12.21 8.37
N SER A 130 -20.75 12.11 8.00
CA SER A 130 -21.76 13.16 8.17
C SER A 130 -23.08 12.58 8.65
N ALA A 131 -23.78 13.32 9.50
CA ALA A 131 -25.12 12.97 9.96
C ALA A 131 -26.17 13.92 9.39
N GLY A 132 -27.17 13.36 8.71
CA GLY A 132 -28.29 14.09 8.09
C GLY A 132 -29.52 14.23 8.99
N SER A 133 -29.45 13.85 10.28
CA SER A 133 -30.54 13.96 11.23
C SER A 133 -30.05 14.36 12.62
N SER A 134 -30.97 14.71 13.51
CA SER A 134 -30.68 15.02 14.93
C SER A 134 -30.51 13.77 15.80
N SER A 135 -30.81 12.59 15.29
CA SER A 135 -30.55 11.31 15.96
C SER A 135 -29.07 11.00 16.00
N SER A 136 -28.64 10.28 17.03
CA SER A 136 -27.26 9.75 17.07
C SER A 136 -27.10 8.68 16.01
N VAL A 137 -26.00 8.74 15.28
CA VAL A 137 -25.60 7.74 14.27
C VAL A 137 -24.25 7.17 14.61
N ASP A 138 -24.18 5.86 14.77
CA ASP A 138 -22.92 5.14 14.92
C ASP A 138 -22.41 4.71 13.55
N PHE A 139 -21.16 5.00 13.30
CA PHE A 139 -20.42 4.56 12.11
C PHE A 139 -19.42 3.49 12.50
N TYR A 140 -19.46 2.38 11.78
CA TYR A 140 -18.57 1.24 11.96
C TYR A 140 -17.67 1.10 10.75
N PHE A 141 -16.36 0.91 10.97
CA PHE A 141 -15.39 0.66 9.88
C PHE A 141 -14.49 -0.50 10.29
N TRP A 142 -14.28 -1.42 9.38
CA TRP A 142 -13.36 -2.54 9.57
C TRP A 142 -12.81 -3.06 8.24
N PRO A 143 -11.60 -3.62 8.23
CA PRO A 143 -11.03 -4.30 7.08
C PRO A 143 -11.45 -5.77 7.05
N ARG A 144 -11.52 -6.33 5.85
CA ARG A 144 -11.49 -7.76 5.56
C ARG A 144 -10.23 -8.11 4.80
N VAL A 145 -9.62 -9.23 5.16
CA VAL A 145 -8.52 -9.83 4.40
C VAL A 145 -9.01 -11.16 3.87
N ASN A 146 -8.92 -11.38 2.56
CA ASN A 146 -9.43 -12.58 1.88
C ASN A 146 -10.89 -12.90 2.21
N GLY A 147 -11.72 -11.87 2.36
CA GLY A 147 -13.15 -12.00 2.67
C GLY A 147 -13.47 -12.28 4.16
N VAL A 148 -12.46 -12.34 5.03
CA VAL A 148 -12.63 -12.61 6.47
C VAL A 148 -12.45 -11.32 7.27
N ASP A 149 -13.39 -11.01 8.17
CA ASP A 149 -13.30 -9.85 9.07
C ASP A 149 -12.06 -9.95 9.96
N VAL A 150 -11.27 -8.88 10.03
CA VAL A 150 -10.11 -8.83 10.93
C VAL A 150 -10.58 -8.56 12.35
N GLY A 151 -10.42 -9.53 13.23
CA GLY A 151 -10.87 -9.44 14.62
C GLY A 151 -10.21 -8.27 15.37
N GLY A 152 -11.00 -7.52 16.15
CA GLY A 152 -10.52 -6.37 16.94
C GLY A 152 -10.15 -5.12 16.12
N SER A 153 -10.46 -5.09 14.83
CA SER A 153 -10.12 -3.98 13.95
C SER A 153 -11.21 -2.92 13.78
N THR A 154 -12.42 -3.17 14.23
CA THR A 154 -13.55 -2.26 14.06
C THR A 154 -13.32 -0.94 14.78
N MET A 155 -13.47 0.18 14.04
CA MET A 155 -13.62 1.52 14.61
C MET A 155 -15.09 1.85 14.73
N VAL A 156 -15.48 2.44 15.87
CA VAL A 156 -16.84 2.95 16.10
C VAL A 156 -16.77 4.43 16.43
N ASN A 157 -17.56 5.24 15.72
CA ASN A 157 -17.63 6.68 15.92
C ASN A 157 -19.09 7.12 15.90
N THR A 158 -19.50 7.90 16.88
CA THR A 158 -20.87 8.39 17.01
C THR A 158 -20.94 9.86 16.65
N LEU A 159 -21.76 10.21 15.66
CA LEU A 159 -22.18 11.59 15.41
C LEU A 159 -23.53 11.87 16.06
N LYS A 160 -23.65 13.08 16.59
CA LYS A 160 -24.90 13.61 17.16
C LYS A 160 -25.21 14.92 16.44
N ASN A 161 -26.46 15.21 16.26
CA ASN A 161 -26.99 16.42 15.62
C ASN A 161 -26.89 16.41 14.09
N ASN A 162 -27.90 16.99 13.49
CA ASN A 162 -27.97 17.22 12.04
C ASN A 162 -26.82 18.11 11.58
N GLY A 163 -26.19 17.76 10.47
CA GLY A 163 -25.08 18.50 9.89
C GLY A 163 -23.74 18.31 10.58
N SER A 164 -23.64 17.45 11.62
CA SER A 164 -22.36 17.10 12.22
C SER A 164 -21.48 16.39 11.23
N ARG A 165 -20.19 16.76 11.20
CA ARG A 165 -19.16 16.17 10.35
C ARG A 165 -17.91 15.84 11.17
N LEU A 166 -17.24 14.76 10.82
CA LEU A 166 -16.00 14.34 11.45
C LEU A 166 -15.13 13.58 10.42
N VAL A 167 -13.83 13.75 10.50
CA VAL A 167 -12.87 12.87 9.83
C VAL A 167 -12.42 11.81 10.83
N VAL A 168 -12.66 10.56 10.51
CA VAL A 168 -12.18 9.41 11.29
C VAL A 168 -10.99 8.79 10.58
N SER A 169 -10.00 8.34 11.33
CA SER A 169 -8.81 7.72 10.75
C SER A 169 -8.21 6.66 11.66
N ARG A 170 -7.56 5.67 11.05
CA ARG A 170 -6.78 4.64 11.73
C ARG A 170 -5.63 4.17 10.85
N SER A 171 -4.48 3.92 11.48
CA SER A 171 -3.36 3.21 10.87
C SER A 171 -3.14 1.91 11.61
N SER A 172 -2.84 0.84 10.88
CA SER A 172 -2.54 -0.49 11.43
C SER A 172 -1.50 -1.19 10.56
N ILE A 173 -0.76 -2.09 11.15
CA ILE A 173 0.21 -2.94 10.44
C ILE A 173 -0.44 -4.30 10.18
N PHE A 174 -0.29 -4.79 8.95
CA PHE A 174 -0.80 -6.07 8.50
C PHE A 174 0.35 -6.90 7.93
N GLN A 175 0.40 -8.16 8.33
CA GLN A 175 1.19 -9.18 7.67
C GLN A 175 0.32 -9.81 6.58
N VAL A 176 0.77 -9.79 5.32
CA VAL A 176 0.05 -10.38 4.19
C VAL A 176 0.96 -11.29 3.36
N SER A 177 0.34 -12.21 2.65
CA SER A 177 1.00 -13.06 1.64
C SER A 177 0.81 -12.47 0.25
N ALA A 178 1.64 -12.86 -0.71
CA ALA A 178 1.44 -12.49 -2.11
C ALA A 178 0.11 -13.05 -2.62
N GLY A 179 -0.68 -12.21 -3.28
CA GLY A 179 -2.02 -12.54 -3.76
C GLY A 179 -3.14 -12.34 -2.74
N ASP A 180 -2.84 -12.03 -1.47
CA ASP A 180 -3.86 -11.63 -0.51
C ASP A 180 -4.53 -10.33 -0.97
N TYR A 181 -5.78 -10.13 -0.56
CA TYR A 181 -6.50 -8.89 -0.82
C TYR A 181 -7.16 -8.31 0.43
N LEU A 182 -7.21 -7.00 0.46
CA LEU A 182 -7.89 -6.19 1.47
C LEU A 182 -9.16 -5.59 0.88
N GLU A 183 -10.23 -5.52 1.67
CA GLU A 183 -11.43 -4.73 1.42
C GLU A 183 -11.76 -3.91 2.67
N ALA A 184 -12.14 -2.66 2.49
CA ALA A 184 -12.61 -1.79 3.57
C ALA A 184 -14.14 -1.80 3.61
N TYR A 185 -14.69 -2.13 4.76
CA TYR A 185 -16.13 -2.18 5.00
C TYR A 185 -16.58 -1.09 5.95
N TRP A 186 -17.82 -0.68 5.79
CA TRP A 186 -18.48 0.24 6.70
C TRP A 186 -19.94 -0.12 6.90
N ALA A 187 -20.53 0.36 8.00
CA ALA A 187 -21.93 0.25 8.32
C ALA A 187 -22.37 1.45 9.16
N VAL A 188 -23.68 1.67 9.25
CA VAL A 188 -24.28 2.69 10.12
C VAL A 188 -25.45 2.12 10.93
N SER A 189 -25.67 2.70 12.10
CA SER A 189 -26.85 2.38 12.93
C SER A 189 -28.13 3.10 12.47
N ASP A 190 -28.00 4.16 11.66
CA ASP A 190 -29.11 4.94 11.08
C ASP A 190 -28.73 5.37 9.65
N THR A 191 -29.66 5.20 8.69
CA THR A 191 -29.45 5.51 7.26
C THR A 191 -29.28 7.01 6.98
N ASN A 192 -29.52 7.89 7.93
CA ASN A 192 -29.15 9.29 7.85
C ASN A 192 -27.64 9.56 8.00
N GLY A 193 -26.86 8.54 8.36
CA GLY A 193 -25.40 8.58 8.33
C GLY A 193 -24.86 8.26 6.94
N PHE A 194 -23.92 9.04 6.46
CA PHE A 194 -23.30 8.84 5.14
C PHE A 194 -21.82 9.25 5.15
N LEU A 195 -21.05 8.77 4.18
CA LEU A 195 -19.70 9.25 3.93
C LEU A 195 -19.80 10.41 2.95
N ASP A 196 -19.16 11.51 3.26
CA ASP A 196 -19.39 12.83 2.67
C ASP A 196 -18.18 13.26 1.83
N ALA A 197 -18.37 13.33 0.52
CA ALA A 197 -17.41 13.93 -0.39
C ALA A 197 -17.75 15.41 -0.58
N THR A 198 -16.76 16.27 -0.49
CA THR A 198 -16.97 17.71 -0.65
C THR A 198 -16.45 18.17 -2.02
N SER A 199 -17.28 18.85 -2.79
CA SER A 199 -16.87 19.46 -4.05
C SER A 199 -15.87 20.59 -3.84
N ALA A 200 -15.02 20.85 -4.85
CA ALA A 200 -14.12 21.99 -4.85
C ALA A 200 -14.89 23.32 -4.75
N THR A 201 -14.31 24.27 -4.03
CA THR A 201 -14.80 25.64 -3.91
C THR A 201 -13.79 26.61 -4.52
N ALA A 202 -14.08 27.90 -4.50
CA ALA A 202 -13.15 28.93 -4.98
C ALA A 202 -11.85 29.02 -4.13
N PHE A 203 -11.86 28.51 -2.89
CA PHE A 203 -10.76 28.64 -1.95
C PHE A 203 -10.14 27.31 -1.51
N CYS A 204 -10.76 26.15 -1.81
CA CYS A 204 -10.22 24.84 -1.47
C CYS A 204 -10.52 23.78 -2.53
N PRO A 205 -9.63 22.77 -2.71
CA PRO A 205 -9.89 21.61 -3.56
C PRO A 205 -11.05 20.74 -3.04
N ALA A 206 -11.53 19.82 -3.89
CA ALA A 206 -12.47 18.78 -3.49
C ALA A 206 -11.84 17.85 -2.44
N ALA A 207 -12.66 17.32 -1.53
CA ALA A 207 -12.25 16.33 -0.55
C ALA A 207 -13.01 15.01 -0.80
N PRO A 208 -12.35 13.85 -0.84
CA PRO A 208 -12.97 12.56 -1.02
C PRO A 208 -13.74 12.12 0.23
N ALA A 209 -14.76 11.29 0.06
CA ALA A 209 -15.51 10.69 1.17
C ALA A 209 -14.63 9.73 2.00
N SER A 210 -13.70 9.03 1.35
CA SER A 210 -12.73 8.16 2.02
C SER A 210 -11.41 8.08 1.26
N THR A 211 -10.33 7.90 1.99
CA THR A 211 -9.01 7.61 1.41
C THR A 211 -8.38 6.40 2.11
N ILE A 212 -7.56 5.70 1.36
CA ILE A 212 -6.72 4.63 1.90
C ILE A 212 -5.32 4.76 1.31
N SER A 213 -4.31 4.70 2.16
CA SER A 213 -2.91 4.62 1.74
C SER A 213 -2.26 3.38 2.32
N ILE A 214 -1.49 2.69 1.51
CA ILE A 214 -0.80 1.47 1.90
C ILE A 214 0.66 1.62 1.49
N THR A 215 1.55 1.28 2.40
CA THR A 215 3.00 1.27 2.14
C THR A 215 3.60 0.02 2.75
N ARG A 216 4.42 -0.68 1.98
CA ARG A 216 5.19 -1.82 2.47
C ARG A 216 6.29 -1.33 3.40
N LEU A 217 6.40 -1.92 4.58
CA LEU A 217 7.46 -1.62 5.54
C LEU A 217 8.71 -2.43 5.24
N HIS A 218 8.56 -3.74 5.12
CA HIS A 218 9.60 -4.67 4.72
C HIS A 218 8.98 -6.02 4.31
N GLY A 219 9.77 -6.86 3.68
CA GLY A 219 9.33 -8.18 3.22
C GLY A 219 10.49 -9.14 3.09
#